data_16d0059ff837e73db6229576bb41c45c
#
_entry.id   16d0059ff837e73db6229576bb41c45c
#
_cell.length_a   1.000
_cell.length_b   1.000
_cell.length_c   1.000
_cell.angle_alpha   90.00
_cell.angle_beta   90.00
_cell.angle_gamma   90.00
#
_symmetry.space_group_name_H-M   'P 1'
#
loop_
_entity.id
_entity.type
_entity.pdbx_description
1 polymer ?
#
loop_
_entity_poly.entity_id
_entity_poly.type
_entity_poly.pdbx_seq_one_letter_code
_entity_poly.pdbx_strand_id
1 'polypeptide(L)'
;MASKLKDIEKKYLDQSQIISNLRKKNAEIMDNRINAEFPELKLENAKFKTMISDCENTEFGKDKVVFNIKTNPKSKMGEIKSISSGGELCRIALAIKVTAEQESVSTMVFDEVDSGIGGAVSTAV
;
A
#
# COMPACT_ATOMS: atom_id res chain seq x y z
N MET A 1 19.42 -22.13 -29.52
CA MET A 1 19.55 -21.56 -28.18
C MET A 1 19.23 -20.07 -28.13
N ALA A 2 19.81 -19.26 -28.98
CA ALA A 2 19.53 -17.82 -29.02
C ALA A 2 18.04 -17.49 -29.29
N SER A 3 17.35 -18.27 -30.13
CA SER A 3 15.93 -18.06 -30.41
C SER A 3 15.04 -18.36 -29.23
N LYS A 4 15.36 -19.41 -28.42
CA LYS A 4 14.62 -19.72 -27.19
C LYS A 4 14.80 -18.63 -26.14
N LEU A 5 16.00 -18.08 -25.99
CA LEU A 5 16.26 -16.99 -25.08
C LEU A 5 15.45 -15.75 -25.45
N LYS A 6 15.43 -15.37 -26.72
CA LYS A 6 14.63 -14.24 -27.19
C LYS A 6 13.14 -14.45 -26.98
N ASP A 7 12.64 -15.67 -27.18
CA ASP A 7 11.24 -16.00 -26.96
C ASP A 7 10.87 -15.89 -25.46
N ILE A 8 11.75 -16.36 -24.57
CA ILE A 8 11.56 -16.27 -23.13
C ILE A 8 11.61 -14.81 -22.66
N GLU A 9 12.56 -14.02 -23.17
CA GLU A 9 12.65 -12.59 -22.87
C GLU A 9 11.40 -11.86 -23.31
N LYS A 10 10.90 -12.14 -24.50
CA LYS A 10 9.66 -11.55 -25.01
C LYS A 10 8.47 -11.89 -24.12
N LYS A 11 8.33 -13.16 -23.74
CA LYS A 11 7.26 -13.60 -22.84
C LYS A 11 7.36 -12.90 -21.48
N TYR A 12 8.57 -12.78 -20.94
CA TYR A 12 8.80 -12.06 -19.68
C TYR A 12 8.35 -10.60 -19.79
N LEU A 13 8.76 -9.90 -20.87
CA LEU A 13 8.41 -8.50 -21.07
C LEU A 13 6.90 -8.31 -21.26
N ASP A 14 6.26 -9.20 -22.02
CA ASP A 14 4.81 -9.15 -22.24
C ASP A 14 4.06 -9.36 -20.94
N GLN A 15 4.43 -10.36 -20.14
CA GLN A 15 3.82 -10.62 -18.84
C GLN A 15 4.10 -9.50 -17.84
N SER A 16 5.31 -8.96 -17.84
CA SER A 16 5.68 -7.83 -16.98
C SER A 16 4.84 -6.59 -17.30
N GLN A 17 4.55 -6.35 -18.56
CA GLN A 17 3.71 -5.23 -18.97
C GLN A 17 2.26 -5.42 -18.51
N ILE A 18 1.73 -6.63 -18.62
CA ILE A 18 0.38 -6.95 -18.14
C ILE A 18 0.29 -6.72 -16.62
N ILE A 19 1.26 -7.24 -15.87
CA ILE A 19 1.32 -7.07 -14.42
C ILE A 19 1.46 -5.60 -14.05
N SER A 20 2.30 -4.85 -14.76
CA SER A 20 2.49 -3.41 -14.53
C SER A 20 1.17 -2.64 -14.70
N ASN A 21 0.43 -2.92 -15.75
CA ASN A 21 -0.87 -2.28 -16.01
C ASN A 21 -1.89 -2.63 -14.91
N LEU A 22 -1.92 -3.88 -14.47
CA LEU A 22 -2.79 -4.32 -13.36
C LEU A 22 -2.40 -3.65 -12.04
N ARG A 23 -1.11 -3.53 -11.76
CA ARG A 23 -0.62 -2.84 -10.55
C ARG A 23 -1.05 -1.39 -10.53
N LYS A 24 -0.89 -0.67 -11.63
CA LYS A 24 -1.28 0.73 -11.72
C LYS A 24 -2.79 0.92 -11.51
N LYS A 25 -3.59 0.09 -12.15
CA LYS A 25 -5.05 0.13 -12.00
C LYS A 25 -5.47 -0.19 -10.55
N ASN A 26 -4.93 -1.26 -9.99
CA ASN A 26 -5.29 -1.68 -8.64
C ASN A 26 -4.73 -0.76 -7.57
N ALA A 27 -3.58 -0.13 -7.81
CA ALA A 27 -3.01 0.86 -6.91
C ALA A 27 -3.95 2.06 -6.75
N GLU A 28 -4.53 2.55 -7.83
CA GLU A 28 -5.49 3.64 -7.77
C GLU A 28 -6.73 3.27 -6.95
N ILE A 29 -7.29 2.08 -7.19
CA ILE A 29 -8.45 1.58 -6.45
C ILE A 29 -8.11 1.42 -4.97
N MET A 30 -6.96 0.83 -4.66
CA MET A 30 -6.49 0.61 -3.29
C MET A 30 -6.24 1.93 -2.56
N ASP A 31 -5.59 2.88 -3.21
CA ASP A 31 -5.33 4.21 -2.64
C ASP A 31 -6.64 4.90 -2.23
N ASN A 32 -7.64 4.86 -3.08
CA ASN A 32 -8.94 5.46 -2.80
C ASN A 32 -9.63 4.79 -1.61
N ARG A 33 -9.57 3.47 -1.51
CA ARG A 33 -10.16 2.71 -0.40
C ARG A 33 -9.44 2.98 0.91
N ILE A 34 -8.11 2.98 0.90
CA ILE A 34 -7.29 3.24 2.09
C ILE A 34 -7.55 4.65 2.61
N ASN A 35 -7.54 5.64 1.72
CA ASN A 35 -7.80 7.03 2.09
C ASN A 35 -9.23 7.21 2.66
N ALA A 36 -10.19 6.42 2.20
CA ALA A 36 -11.55 6.45 2.72
C ALA A 36 -11.67 5.92 4.16
N GLU A 37 -10.77 5.03 4.58
CA GLU A 37 -10.76 4.50 5.96
C GLU A 37 -10.12 5.46 6.97
N PHE A 38 -9.28 6.37 6.53
CA PHE A 38 -8.48 7.22 7.41
C PHE A 38 -9.29 8.11 8.35
N PRO A 39 -10.41 8.75 7.95
CA PRO A 39 -11.17 9.59 8.87
C PRO A 39 -11.65 8.86 10.13
N GLU A 40 -12.11 7.61 10.00
CA GLU A 40 -12.58 6.81 11.14
C GLU A 40 -11.45 6.43 12.10
N LEU A 41 -10.22 6.44 11.61
CA LEU A 41 -9.02 6.11 12.39
C LEU A 41 -8.31 7.35 12.95
N LYS A 42 -8.94 8.51 12.89
CA LYS A 42 -8.34 9.81 13.24
C LYS A 42 -7.09 10.13 12.46
N LEU A 43 -7.13 9.79 11.18
CA LEU A 43 -6.08 10.10 10.21
C LEU A 43 -6.65 10.97 9.08
N GLU A 44 -7.59 11.85 9.40
CA GLU A 44 -8.31 12.67 8.42
C GLU A 44 -7.39 13.62 7.64
N ASN A 45 -6.23 13.96 8.19
CA ASN A 45 -5.22 14.76 7.51
C ASN A 45 -4.17 13.94 6.78
N ALA A 46 -4.24 12.62 6.90
CA ALA A 46 -3.30 11.72 6.24
C ALA A 46 -3.70 11.47 4.79
N LYS A 47 -2.69 11.25 3.97
CA LYS A 47 -2.88 10.86 2.57
C LYS A 47 -1.95 9.72 2.22
N PHE A 48 -2.50 8.67 1.64
CA PHE A 48 -1.76 7.49 1.19
C PHE A 48 -1.67 7.48 -0.33
N LYS A 49 -0.51 7.10 -0.85
CA LYS A 49 -0.29 6.96 -2.29
C LYS A 49 0.67 5.81 -2.57
N THR A 50 0.26 4.89 -3.43
CA THR A 50 1.13 3.86 -3.96
C THR A 50 1.91 4.43 -5.14
N MET A 51 3.23 4.42 -5.04
CA MET A 51 4.12 4.88 -6.10
C MET A 51 4.66 3.67 -6.86
N ILE A 52 4.40 3.62 -8.15
CA ILE A 52 4.89 2.57 -9.03
C ILE A 52 5.84 3.20 -10.03
N SER A 53 7.09 2.74 -10.03
CA SER A 53 8.14 3.23 -10.91
C SER A 53 8.82 2.06 -11.61
N ASP A 54 9.45 2.36 -12.73
CA ASP A 54 10.22 1.34 -13.45
C ASP A 54 11.50 1.01 -12.67
N CYS A 55 11.87 -0.26 -12.68
CA CYS A 55 13.12 -0.73 -12.10
C CYS A 55 13.75 -1.78 -13.02
N GLU A 56 14.90 -2.32 -12.62
CA GLU A 56 15.51 -3.43 -13.32
C GLU A 56 14.58 -4.65 -13.31
N ASN A 57 14.67 -5.48 -14.33
CA ASN A 57 13.87 -6.69 -14.45
C ASN A 57 14.17 -7.63 -13.28
N THR A 58 13.12 -8.06 -12.59
CA THR A 58 13.19 -8.98 -11.46
C THR A 58 12.27 -10.18 -11.70
N GLU A 59 12.31 -11.15 -10.81
CA GLU A 59 11.37 -12.28 -10.82
C GLU A 59 9.92 -11.85 -10.58
N PHE A 60 9.70 -10.65 -10.03
CA PHE A 60 8.37 -10.08 -9.77
C PHE A 60 7.92 -9.06 -10.81
N GLY A 61 8.65 -8.92 -11.90
CA GLY A 61 8.38 -7.97 -12.96
C GLY A 61 9.35 -6.80 -12.99
N LYS A 62 8.95 -5.72 -13.64
CA LYS A 62 9.80 -4.54 -13.89
C LYS A 62 9.44 -3.31 -13.07
N ASP A 63 8.55 -3.45 -12.10
CA ASP A 63 8.08 -2.33 -11.28
C ASP A 63 8.69 -2.35 -9.90
N LYS A 64 8.99 -1.15 -9.41
CA LYS A 64 9.26 -0.90 -7.99
C LYS A 64 8.01 -0.26 -7.39
N VAL A 65 7.49 -0.87 -6.33
CA VAL A 65 6.30 -0.39 -5.62
C VAL A 65 6.73 0.16 -4.27
N VAL A 66 6.36 1.40 -3.98
CA VAL A 66 6.65 2.05 -2.70
C VAL A 66 5.36 2.68 -2.19
N PHE A 67 5.04 2.43 -0.92
CA PHE A 67 3.92 3.07 -0.26
C PHE A 67 4.38 4.38 0.37
N ASN A 68 3.78 5.48 -0.06
CA ASN A 68 4.06 6.81 0.46
C ASN A 68 2.88 7.30 1.27
N ILE A 69 3.17 8.09 2.28
CA ILE A 69 2.16 8.68 3.15
C ILE A 69 2.60 10.05 3.63
N LYS A 70 1.65 10.93 3.89
CA LYS A 70 1.83 12.10 4.73
C LYS A 70 0.76 12.09 5.81
N THR A 71 1.14 12.41 7.02
CA THR A 71 0.23 12.42 8.17
C THR A 71 -0.27 13.82 8.53
N ASN A 72 0.33 14.85 7.93
CA ASN A 72 0.03 16.24 8.20
C ASN A 72 -0.06 16.99 6.86
N PRO A 73 -1.06 17.88 6.65
CA PRO A 73 -1.18 18.62 5.38
C PRO A 73 0.04 19.47 5.03
N LYS A 74 0.80 19.88 6.05
CA LYS A 74 2.02 20.69 5.86
C LYS A 74 3.27 19.86 5.62
N SER A 75 3.22 18.56 5.84
CA SER A 75 4.38 17.69 5.63
C SER A 75 4.47 17.23 4.18
N LYS A 76 5.67 16.84 3.77
CA LYS A 76 5.87 16.25 2.46
C LYS A 76 5.50 14.76 2.49
N MET A 77 5.08 14.24 1.34
CA MET A 77 4.87 12.82 1.15
C MET A 77 6.20 12.09 1.35
N GLY A 78 6.21 11.05 2.18
CA GLY A 78 7.39 10.23 2.44
C GLY A 78 7.02 8.75 2.54
N GLU A 79 8.03 7.89 2.55
CA GLU A 79 7.79 6.45 2.68
C GLU A 79 7.21 6.09 4.05
N ILE A 80 6.36 5.07 4.10
CA ILE A 80 5.74 4.58 5.34
C ILE A 80 6.79 4.28 6.42
N LYS A 81 7.92 3.72 6.04
CA LYS A 81 8.99 3.38 6.98
C LYS A 81 9.58 4.60 7.72
N SER A 82 9.32 5.80 7.24
CA SER A 82 9.79 7.03 7.89
C SER A 82 8.87 7.53 9.01
N ILE A 83 7.73 6.88 9.24
CA ILE A 83 6.79 7.26 10.29
C ILE A 83 7.34 6.87 11.65
N SER A 84 7.45 7.84 12.55
CA SER A 84 8.01 7.65 13.88
C SER A 84 6.98 7.24 14.95
N SER A 85 5.70 7.56 14.73
CA SER A 85 4.63 7.20 15.69
C SER A 85 4.19 5.74 15.49
N GLY A 86 4.35 4.91 16.52
CA GLY A 86 3.91 3.52 16.48
C GLY A 86 2.40 3.38 16.31
N GLY A 87 1.61 4.21 16.98
CA GLY A 87 0.16 4.19 16.87
C GLY A 87 -0.33 4.58 15.48
N GLU A 88 0.22 5.64 14.89
CA GLU A 88 -0.10 6.02 13.51
C GLU A 88 0.27 4.93 12.52
N LEU A 89 1.46 4.36 12.65
CA LEU A 89 1.91 3.29 11.78
C LEU A 89 1.00 2.07 11.87
N CYS A 90 0.59 1.68 13.07
CA CYS A 90 -0.34 0.56 13.27
C CYS A 90 -1.70 0.82 12.63
N ARG A 91 -2.24 2.03 12.76
CA ARG A 91 -3.53 2.40 12.15
C ARG A 91 -3.45 2.40 10.62
N ILE A 92 -2.36 2.90 10.07
CA ILE A 92 -2.13 2.88 8.63
C ILE A 92 -2.00 1.44 8.13
N ALA A 93 -1.22 0.61 8.83
CA ALA A 93 -1.07 -0.81 8.51
C ALA A 93 -2.42 -1.54 8.57
N LEU A 94 -3.25 -1.22 9.56
CA LEU A 94 -4.62 -1.77 9.66
C LEU A 94 -5.46 -1.40 8.44
N ALA A 95 -5.46 -0.14 8.04
CA ALA A 95 -6.22 0.32 6.88
C ALA A 95 -5.78 -0.40 5.60
N ILE A 96 -4.47 -0.55 5.40
CA ILE A 96 -3.91 -1.26 4.25
C ILE A 96 -4.34 -2.73 4.27
N LYS A 97 -4.22 -3.38 5.41
CA LYS A 97 -4.51 -4.81 5.54
C LYS A 97 -6.00 -5.11 5.34
N VAL A 98 -6.87 -4.33 5.94
CA VAL A 98 -8.32 -4.47 5.76
C VAL A 98 -8.71 -4.28 4.29
N THR A 99 -8.13 -3.30 3.64
CA THR A 99 -8.40 -3.04 2.22
C THR A 99 -7.90 -4.16 1.32
N ALA A 100 -6.74 -4.73 1.62
CA ALA A 100 -6.12 -5.78 0.80
C ALA A 100 -6.77 -7.16 1.00
N GLU A 101 -7.32 -7.44 2.17
CA GLU A 101 -7.79 -8.78 2.55
C GLU A 101 -9.29 -8.82 2.86
N GLN A 102 -10.09 -8.07 2.15
CA GLN A 102 -11.53 -7.93 2.44
C GLN A 102 -12.34 -9.23 2.52
N GLU A 103 -11.88 -10.31 1.94
CA GLU A 103 -12.69 -11.54 1.83
C GLU A 103 -12.13 -12.75 2.57
N SER A 104 -10.91 -12.70 3.10
CA SER A 104 -10.23 -13.93 3.55
C SER A 104 -9.95 -14.03 5.05
N VAL A 105 -10.15 -13.00 5.83
CA VAL A 105 -9.77 -13.00 7.23
C VAL A 105 -10.96 -12.74 8.14
N SER A 106 -11.26 -13.72 9.01
CA SER A 106 -12.35 -13.60 9.99
C SER A 106 -11.95 -12.79 11.23
N THR A 107 -10.67 -12.77 11.59
CA THR A 107 -10.18 -12.08 12.79
C THR A 107 -8.75 -11.60 12.58
N MET A 108 -8.50 -10.33 12.94
CA MET A 108 -7.17 -9.74 12.97
C MET A 108 -6.90 -9.15 14.33
N VAL A 109 -5.67 -9.31 14.83
CA VAL A 109 -5.23 -8.76 16.11
C VAL A 109 -4.10 -7.77 15.88
N PHE A 110 -4.26 -6.56 16.42
CA PHE A 110 -3.26 -5.49 16.34
C PHE A 110 -2.96 -4.95 17.72
N ASP A 111 -1.68 -4.89 18.05
CA ASP A 111 -1.21 -4.28 19.28
C ASP A 111 -0.99 -2.78 19.09
N GLU A 112 -1.24 -2.00 20.15
CA GLU A 112 -0.95 -0.55 20.20
C GLU A 112 -1.70 0.31 19.17
N VAL A 113 -2.75 -0.22 18.54
CA VAL A 113 -3.51 0.51 17.50
C VAL A 113 -4.19 1.74 18.07
N ASP A 114 -4.66 1.66 19.30
CA ASP A 114 -5.32 2.75 20.01
C ASP A 114 -4.37 3.65 20.80
N SER A 115 -3.06 3.47 20.66
CA SER A 115 -2.05 4.28 21.32
C SER A 115 -2.17 5.76 20.90
N GLY A 116 -2.29 6.64 21.90
CA GLY A 116 -2.45 8.08 21.66
C GLY A 116 -3.83 8.52 21.18
N ILE A 117 -4.80 7.62 21.10
CA ILE A 117 -6.20 7.91 20.77
C ILE A 117 -7.11 7.34 21.84
N GLY A 118 -8.34 7.80 21.90
CA GLY A 118 -9.29 7.32 22.90
C GLY A 118 -10.72 7.29 22.36
N GLY A 119 -11.61 6.71 23.13
CA GLY A 119 -13.04 6.77 22.90
C GLY A 119 -13.50 6.13 21.60
N ALA A 120 -14.13 6.93 20.76
CA ALA A 120 -14.79 6.47 19.54
C ALA A 120 -13.88 5.79 18.53
N VAL A 121 -12.58 6.14 18.49
CA VAL A 121 -11.64 5.52 17.55
C VAL A 121 -11.25 4.12 17.99
N SER A 122 -11.07 3.91 19.29
CA SER A 122 -10.81 2.57 19.83
C SER A 122 -11.95 1.59 19.48
N THR A 123 -13.17 2.08 19.43
CA THR A 123 -14.33 1.27 19.03
C THR A 123 -14.33 0.94 17.54
N ALA A 124 -13.85 1.86 16.69
CA ALA A 124 -13.78 1.65 15.25
C ALA A 124 -12.66 0.67 14.84
N VAL A 125 -11.62 0.56 15.64
CA VAL A 125 -10.51 -0.35 15.42
C VAL A 125 -10.87 -1.77 15.87
#